data_741b46b860c9f57e7a84c25dad7a734b
#
_entry.id   741b46b860c9f57e7a84c25dad7a734b
#
_cell.length_a   1.000
_cell.length_b   1.000
_cell.length_c   1.000
_cell.angle_alpha   90.00
_cell.angle_beta   90.00
_cell.angle_gamma   90.00
#
_symmetry.space_group_name_H-M   'P 1'
#
loop_
_entity.id
_entity.type
_entity.pdbx_description
1 polymer ?
#
loop_
_entity_poly.entity_id
_entity_poly.type
_entity_poly.pdbx_seq_one_letter_code
_entity_poly.pdbx_strand_id
1 'polypeptide(L)'
;MGEDEPAAVPPEIAAQLVRALDRSPSTFTVLIGRDLKTRWLSSSSSWVSNTDPTSRWGRESLERVHPDDIPRLLGAFEQLNEATADNATIPVVEPLRYRLGSDEAGWVTREAIVNNLLHDPEVDGLLLMVRPVGGALDGVGYVIDLLVSDAPLPDVLGACGSLVPVYLGEAAVVALVDGDAVVGVMPDSPAAPLCTDGRWWRDTLADGKIRAPHDFADFPDDLADRARAAHFRSAWMLPVVEPSTHEVIGCVAVWVRVDLELNIGTDHALRQTLRLSSLVIGEQRRHHALRREAVTDPLTGVGNRSALRRRLDAATGALTVAFVDLDDFKAVNDTYGHDAGDTVLREVAGRLGAAVREDDLVVRLGGDEFAIVFADGTPAVAIDSLVQRVLGAVEVAVTLPDGPTANVRASVGVATGPPGEVVHRADDALYASKRTKRAAGS
;
A
#
# COMPACT_ATOMS: atom_id res chain seq x y z
N MET A 1 18.21 -36.03 47.04
CA MET A 1 18.04 -35.64 45.63
C MET A 1 18.13 -34.13 45.67
N GLY A 2 19.35 -33.63 45.33
CA GLY A 2 19.61 -32.19 45.36
C GLY A 2 18.83 -31.48 44.30
N GLU A 3 18.14 -30.43 44.67
CA GLU A 3 17.62 -29.43 43.78
C GLU A 3 18.83 -28.74 43.15
N ASP A 4 19.02 -28.90 41.84
CA ASP A 4 19.97 -28.11 41.07
C ASP A 4 19.51 -26.66 41.12
N GLU A 5 20.15 -25.84 41.94
CA GLU A 5 20.07 -24.38 41.82
C GLU A 5 20.47 -24.00 40.38
N PRO A 6 19.66 -23.21 39.67
CA PRO A 6 20.04 -22.78 38.32
C PRO A 6 21.37 -22.04 38.42
N ALA A 7 22.36 -22.50 37.63
CA ALA A 7 23.71 -21.94 37.61
C ALA A 7 23.59 -20.41 37.35
N ALA A 8 24.14 -19.61 38.27
CA ALA A 8 24.17 -18.17 38.16
C ALA A 8 24.82 -17.75 36.82
N VAL A 9 24.20 -16.82 36.10
CA VAL A 9 24.73 -16.28 34.86
C VAL A 9 26.11 -15.67 35.13
N PRO A 10 27.19 -16.08 34.43
CA PRO A 10 28.50 -15.49 34.63
C PRO A 10 28.47 -13.97 34.50
N PRO A 11 29.18 -13.20 35.35
CA PRO A 11 29.17 -11.73 35.35
C PRO A 11 29.46 -11.09 33.99
N GLU A 12 30.33 -11.77 33.20
CA GLU A 12 30.68 -11.32 31.84
C GLU A 12 29.50 -11.43 30.88
N ILE A 13 28.69 -12.49 30.98
CA ILE A 13 27.48 -12.70 30.17
C ILE A 13 26.40 -11.73 30.63
N ALA A 14 26.24 -11.53 31.95
CA ALA A 14 25.33 -10.55 32.49
C ALA A 14 25.65 -9.14 31.95
N ALA A 15 26.91 -8.74 31.96
CA ALA A 15 27.37 -7.47 31.41
C ALA A 15 27.18 -7.35 29.89
N GLN A 16 27.24 -8.46 29.14
CA GLN A 16 26.93 -8.47 27.70
C GLN A 16 25.43 -8.36 27.44
N LEU A 17 24.59 -9.02 28.23
CA LEU A 17 23.14 -8.91 28.14
C LEU A 17 22.66 -7.49 28.46
N VAL A 18 23.20 -6.86 29.52
CA VAL A 18 22.92 -5.46 29.85
C VAL A 18 23.33 -4.55 28.69
N ARG A 19 24.50 -4.74 28.08
CA ARG A 19 24.91 -3.94 26.91
C ARG A 19 24.03 -4.19 25.69
N ALA A 20 23.51 -5.41 25.50
CA ALA A 20 22.60 -5.74 24.42
C ALA A 20 21.22 -5.07 24.63
N LEU A 21 20.70 -5.10 25.85
CA LEU A 21 19.45 -4.39 26.24
C LEU A 21 19.62 -2.88 26.11
N ASP A 22 20.77 -2.36 26.52
CA ASP A 22 21.10 -0.93 26.46
C ASP A 22 21.17 -0.39 25.01
N ARG A 23 21.44 -1.25 24.06
CA ARG A 23 21.53 -0.94 22.60
C ARG A 23 20.29 -1.28 21.81
N SER A 24 19.20 -1.69 22.45
CA SER A 24 17.97 -2.03 21.74
C SER A 24 17.37 -0.77 21.08
N PRO A 25 17.22 -0.71 19.76
CA PRO A 25 16.84 0.53 19.07
C PRO A 25 15.35 0.87 19.19
N SER A 26 14.52 -0.09 19.56
CA SER A 26 13.04 0.10 19.63
C SER A 26 12.48 0.01 21.05
N THR A 27 13.30 -0.44 22.01
CA THR A 27 12.88 -0.70 23.38
C THR A 27 13.85 -0.02 24.33
N PHE A 28 13.36 0.70 25.32
CA PHE A 28 14.19 1.15 26.42
C PHE A 28 13.76 0.47 27.72
N THR A 29 14.71 0.32 28.60
CA THR A 29 14.49 -0.33 29.89
C THR A 29 14.64 0.72 30.98
N VAL A 30 13.71 0.74 31.93
CA VAL A 30 13.76 1.63 33.11
C VAL A 30 13.59 0.82 34.38
N LEU A 31 14.42 1.11 35.39
CA LEU A 31 14.27 0.60 36.73
C LEU A 31 13.66 1.70 37.59
N ILE A 32 12.52 1.42 38.21
CA ILE A 32 11.76 2.34 39.05
C ILE A 32 11.75 1.78 40.48
N GLY A 33 12.15 2.57 41.44
CA GLY A 33 12.12 2.19 42.85
C GLY A 33 10.70 2.25 43.47
N ARG A 34 10.54 1.73 44.68
CA ARG A 34 9.28 1.82 45.46
C ARG A 34 8.77 3.25 45.65
N ASP A 35 9.69 4.22 45.64
CA ASP A 35 9.42 5.64 45.71
C ASP A 35 8.99 6.27 44.37
N LEU A 36 8.71 5.45 43.36
CA LEU A 36 8.35 5.85 42.01
C LEU A 36 9.42 6.70 41.29
N LYS A 37 10.66 6.69 41.80
CA LYS A 37 11.77 7.39 41.13
C LYS A 37 12.56 6.49 40.22
N THR A 38 13.03 7.06 39.12
CA THR A 38 13.92 6.38 38.18
C THR A 38 15.27 6.14 38.84
N ARG A 39 15.63 4.87 39.05
CA ARG A 39 16.95 4.43 39.54
C ARG A 39 17.94 4.20 38.45
N TRP A 40 17.46 3.70 37.32
CA TRP A 40 18.29 3.45 36.13
C TRP A 40 17.44 3.54 34.87
N LEU A 41 18.06 3.95 33.77
CA LEU A 41 17.43 4.08 32.47
C LEU A 41 18.47 3.70 31.41
N SER A 42 18.08 2.82 30.46
CA SER A 42 18.98 2.42 29.36
C SER A 42 19.34 3.60 28.48
N SER A 43 20.51 3.60 27.85
CA SER A 43 20.94 4.65 26.92
C SER A 43 20.06 4.75 25.69
N SER A 44 19.39 3.66 25.33
CA SER A 44 18.36 3.66 24.28
C SER A 44 17.17 4.60 24.54
N SER A 45 16.97 5.02 25.79
CA SER A 45 15.95 6.02 26.13
C SER A 45 16.24 7.43 25.59
N SER A 46 17.50 7.76 25.33
CA SER A 46 17.90 9.03 24.70
C SER A 46 17.27 9.21 23.32
N TRP A 47 17.07 8.12 22.62
CA TRP A 47 16.42 8.06 21.31
C TRP A 47 14.91 8.39 21.37
N VAL A 48 14.29 8.09 22.49
CA VAL A 48 12.84 8.31 22.71
C VAL A 48 12.55 9.70 23.24
N SER A 49 13.49 10.29 23.98
CA SER A 49 13.26 11.53 24.75
C SER A 49 14.18 12.69 24.39
N ASN A 50 15.18 12.46 23.52
CA ASN A 50 16.23 13.43 23.19
C ASN A 50 16.88 14.07 24.42
N THR A 51 16.95 13.32 25.54
CA THR A 51 17.54 13.74 26.81
C THR A 51 18.57 12.71 27.28
N ASP A 52 19.62 13.17 27.94
CA ASP A 52 20.60 12.31 28.60
C ASP A 52 19.89 11.39 29.62
N PRO A 53 20.00 10.05 29.50
CA PRO A 53 19.38 9.11 30.41
C PRO A 53 19.75 9.39 31.90
N THR A 54 20.98 9.78 32.16
CA THR A 54 21.46 10.07 33.52
C THR A 54 20.80 11.28 34.14
N SER A 55 20.30 12.21 33.33
CA SER A 55 19.57 13.40 33.82
C SER A 55 18.23 13.06 34.47
N ARG A 56 17.75 11.81 34.28
CA ARG A 56 16.48 11.31 34.82
C ARG A 56 16.61 10.56 36.15
N TRP A 57 17.82 10.21 36.54
CA TRP A 57 18.05 9.46 37.77
C TRP A 57 17.59 10.26 39.01
N GLY A 58 16.84 9.60 39.87
CA GLY A 58 16.25 10.19 41.05
C GLY A 58 15.03 11.11 40.83
N ARG A 59 14.60 11.27 39.57
CA ARG A 59 13.39 12.05 39.26
C ARG A 59 12.15 11.18 39.26
N GLU A 60 10.99 11.81 39.40
CA GLU A 60 9.69 11.15 39.30
C GLU A 60 9.51 10.48 37.93
N SER A 61 9.24 9.17 37.96
CA SER A 61 9.09 8.38 36.74
C SER A 61 7.84 8.75 35.94
N LEU A 62 6.81 9.28 36.61
CA LEU A 62 5.52 9.65 36.01
C LEU A 62 5.48 11.06 35.42
N GLU A 63 6.53 11.86 35.57
CA GLU A 63 6.60 13.26 35.09
C GLU A 63 6.32 13.41 33.59
N ARG A 64 6.60 12.40 32.80
CA ARG A 64 6.39 12.39 31.35
C ARG A 64 5.22 11.50 30.91
N VAL A 65 4.45 10.99 31.82
CA VAL A 65 3.24 10.21 31.53
C VAL A 65 2.08 11.18 31.39
N HIS A 66 1.21 10.92 30.40
CA HIS A 66 0.01 11.73 30.23
C HIS A 66 -0.84 11.73 31.50
N PRO A 67 -1.32 12.90 31.97
CA PRO A 67 -2.05 13.02 33.23
C PRO A 67 -3.21 12.05 33.39
N ASP A 68 -3.98 11.79 32.35
CA ASP A 68 -5.12 10.86 32.37
C ASP A 68 -4.70 9.38 32.59
N ASP A 69 -3.45 9.02 32.26
CA ASP A 69 -2.97 7.65 32.39
C ASP A 69 -2.35 7.37 33.77
N ILE A 70 -1.97 8.42 34.52
CA ILE A 70 -1.32 8.32 35.84
C ILE A 70 -2.15 7.51 36.85
N PRO A 71 -3.47 7.76 37.04
CA PRO A 71 -4.26 7.02 38.03
C PRO A 71 -4.25 5.51 37.79
N ARG A 72 -4.34 5.10 36.54
CA ARG A 72 -4.32 3.68 36.15
C ARG A 72 -2.95 3.04 36.41
N LEU A 73 -1.86 3.74 36.09
CA LEU A 73 -0.50 3.25 36.38
C LEU A 73 -0.21 3.13 37.86
N LEU A 74 -0.67 4.07 38.66
CA LEU A 74 -0.55 4.01 40.14
C LEU A 74 -1.31 2.81 40.71
N GLY A 75 -2.54 2.56 40.25
CA GLY A 75 -3.30 1.38 40.68
C GLY A 75 -2.61 0.04 40.27
N ALA A 76 -2.02 -0.03 39.08
CA ALA A 76 -1.23 -1.19 38.68
C ALA A 76 0.04 -1.37 39.55
N PHE A 77 0.71 -0.26 39.93
CA PHE A 77 1.86 -0.27 40.80
C PHE A 77 1.52 -0.75 42.23
N GLU A 78 0.40 -0.28 42.78
CA GLU A 78 -0.11 -0.74 44.07
C GLU A 78 -0.40 -2.24 44.09
N GLN A 79 -1.05 -2.76 43.04
CA GLN A 79 -1.30 -4.21 42.87
C GLN A 79 -0.01 -5.01 42.82
N LEU A 80 1.02 -4.52 42.09
CA LEU A 80 2.32 -5.18 42.00
C LEU A 80 3.07 -5.15 43.35
N ASN A 81 2.91 -4.09 44.12
CA ASN A 81 3.51 -3.97 45.43
C ASN A 81 2.83 -4.86 46.50
N GLU A 82 1.52 -5.05 46.41
CA GLU A 82 0.78 -5.97 47.29
C GLU A 82 1.04 -7.45 46.95
N ALA A 83 1.20 -7.79 45.67
CA ALA A 83 1.47 -9.15 45.20
C ALA A 83 2.83 -9.70 45.66
N THR A 84 3.77 -8.87 46.13
CA THR A 84 5.07 -9.28 46.64
C THR A 84 5.01 -9.88 48.06
N ALA A 85 3.90 -9.71 48.80
CA ALA A 85 3.77 -10.20 50.17
C ALA A 85 3.48 -11.70 50.26
N ASP A 86 2.99 -12.34 49.21
CA ASP A 86 2.43 -13.68 49.24
C ASP A 86 2.93 -14.61 48.10
N ASN A 87 4.21 -14.75 47.97
CA ASN A 87 4.88 -15.91 47.30
C ASN A 87 4.54 -16.36 45.86
N ALA A 88 5.56 -16.38 45.00
CA ALA A 88 5.91 -17.41 44.03
C ALA A 88 5.10 -17.52 42.71
N THR A 89 4.09 -16.75 42.44
CA THR A 89 3.55 -16.65 41.09
C THR A 89 3.75 -15.23 40.60
N ILE A 90 4.71 -15.00 39.72
CA ILE A 90 4.83 -13.74 38.99
C ILE A 90 3.50 -13.54 38.27
N PRO A 91 2.67 -12.58 38.71
CA PRO A 91 1.46 -12.32 37.91
C PRO A 91 1.93 -11.92 36.53
N VAL A 92 1.43 -12.62 35.53
CA VAL A 92 1.55 -12.19 34.13
C VAL A 92 0.74 -10.91 34.05
N VAL A 93 1.40 -9.79 34.32
CA VAL A 93 0.78 -8.46 34.22
C VAL A 93 0.60 -8.23 32.72
N GLU A 94 -0.64 -8.06 32.29
CA GLU A 94 -0.91 -7.61 30.92
C GLU A 94 -0.06 -6.35 30.66
N PRO A 95 0.53 -6.21 29.46
CA PRO A 95 1.36 -5.06 29.17
C PRO A 95 0.63 -3.75 29.44
N LEU A 96 1.25 -2.87 30.20
CA LEU A 96 0.67 -1.58 30.58
C LEU A 96 0.80 -0.60 29.39
N ARG A 97 -0.30 -0.17 28.83
CA ARG A 97 -0.31 0.85 27.76
C ARG A 97 -0.53 2.23 28.36
N TYR A 98 0.31 3.19 27.98
CA TYR A 98 0.20 4.57 28.44
C TYR A 98 0.86 5.54 27.45
N ARG A 99 0.47 6.80 27.51
CA ARG A 99 1.05 7.86 26.68
C ARG A 99 2.26 8.47 27.38
N LEU A 100 3.36 8.58 26.65
CA LEU A 100 4.61 9.18 27.10
C LEU A 100 4.95 10.37 26.19
N GLY A 101 5.33 11.51 26.79
CA GLY A 101 5.66 12.70 25.99
C GLY A 101 5.56 14.00 26.78
N SER A 102 5.11 15.05 26.11
CA SER A 102 4.75 16.36 26.68
C SER A 102 3.81 17.07 25.71
N ASP A 103 3.14 18.13 26.17
CA ASP A 103 2.26 18.95 25.34
C ASP A 103 3.02 19.62 24.18
N GLU A 104 4.30 19.94 24.36
CA GLU A 104 5.14 20.56 23.34
C GLU A 104 5.65 19.54 22.29
N ALA A 105 6.01 18.33 22.76
CA ALA A 105 6.63 17.29 21.89
C ALA A 105 5.59 16.29 21.34
N GLY A 106 4.33 16.37 21.77
CA GLY A 106 3.29 15.41 21.48
C GLY A 106 3.33 14.18 22.40
N TRP A 107 2.21 13.46 22.43
CA TRP A 107 1.99 12.27 23.26
C TRP A 107 2.05 11.00 22.39
N VAL A 108 2.89 10.05 22.77
CA VAL A 108 3.07 8.78 22.04
C VAL A 108 2.68 7.62 22.94
N THR A 109 1.81 6.74 22.45
CA THR A 109 1.40 5.55 23.21
C THR A 109 2.54 4.54 23.28
N ARG A 110 2.81 4.05 24.47
CA ARG A 110 3.83 3.06 24.81
C ARG A 110 3.20 1.88 25.53
N GLU A 111 3.88 0.76 25.45
CA GLU A 111 3.53 -0.46 26.17
C GLU A 111 4.72 -0.87 27.02
N ALA A 112 4.47 -1.10 28.31
CA ALA A 112 5.48 -1.58 29.24
C ALA A 112 5.19 -3.02 29.68
N ILE A 113 6.20 -3.88 29.53
CA ILE A 113 6.24 -5.18 30.18
C ILE A 113 6.95 -4.99 31.50
N VAL A 114 6.29 -5.33 32.60
CA VAL A 114 6.81 -5.11 33.94
C VAL A 114 7.34 -6.41 34.51
N ASN A 115 8.60 -6.37 34.98
CA ASN A 115 9.19 -7.43 35.77
C ASN A 115 9.30 -6.93 37.22
N ASN A 116 8.60 -7.60 38.12
CA ASN A 116 8.51 -7.20 39.52
C ASN A 116 9.71 -7.76 40.32
N LEU A 117 10.68 -6.89 40.64
CA LEU A 117 11.86 -7.20 41.41
C LEU A 117 11.83 -6.53 42.80
N LEU A 118 10.64 -6.14 43.28
CA LEU A 118 10.45 -5.53 44.60
C LEU A 118 10.79 -6.48 45.76
N HIS A 119 10.82 -7.80 45.53
CA HIS A 119 11.20 -8.84 46.47
C HIS A 119 12.72 -9.07 46.53
N ASP A 120 13.47 -8.61 45.53
CA ASP A 120 14.92 -8.70 45.49
C ASP A 120 15.53 -7.54 46.30
N PRO A 121 16.19 -7.81 47.45
CA PRO A 121 16.69 -6.75 48.30
C PRO A 121 17.85 -5.95 47.70
N GLU A 122 18.50 -6.45 46.66
CA GLU A 122 19.57 -5.74 45.95
C GLU A 122 19.00 -4.80 44.88
N VAL A 123 17.88 -5.14 44.29
CA VAL A 123 17.22 -4.34 43.22
C VAL A 123 16.13 -3.45 43.78
N ASP A 124 15.24 -4.01 44.60
CA ASP A 124 14.10 -3.34 45.26
C ASP A 124 13.34 -2.37 44.34
N GLY A 125 12.92 -2.87 43.18
CA GLY A 125 12.32 -2.05 42.16
C GLY A 125 11.53 -2.83 41.07
N LEU A 126 10.87 -2.07 40.23
CA LEU A 126 10.21 -2.60 39.01
C LEU A 126 11.10 -2.35 37.80
N LEU A 127 11.41 -3.42 37.06
CA LEU A 127 12.11 -3.32 35.80
C LEU A 127 11.06 -3.32 34.67
N LEU A 128 10.95 -2.19 34.00
CA LEU A 128 10.02 -2.00 32.89
C LEU A 128 10.76 -2.03 31.57
N MET A 129 10.36 -2.92 30.66
CA MET A 129 10.74 -2.86 29.27
C MET A 129 9.66 -2.10 28.51
N VAL A 130 9.98 -0.89 28.07
CA VAL A 130 9.04 0.02 27.40
C VAL A 130 9.27 -0.02 25.90
N ARG A 131 8.23 -0.33 25.17
CA ARG A 131 8.23 -0.41 23.70
C ARG A 131 7.12 0.45 23.09
N PRO A 132 7.23 0.85 21.81
CA PRO A 132 6.11 1.44 21.10
C PRO A 132 4.92 0.46 21.10
N VAL A 133 3.69 0.97 21.23
CA VAL A 133 2.49 0.16 20.95
C VAL A 133 2.48 -0.14 19.45
N GLY A 134 2.39 -1.40 19.09
CA GLY A 134 2.62 -1.83 17.72
C GLY A 134 4.12 -2.00 17.40
N GLY A 135 4.91 -2.49 18.35
CA GLY A 135 6.29 -2.90 18.07
C GLY A 135 6.35 -3.83 16.85
N ALA A 136 7.49 -3.92 16.17
CA ALA A 136 7.64 -4.53 14.84
C ALA A 136 6.92 -5.88 14.61
N LEU A 137 6.68 -6.67 15.65
CA LEU A 137 5.90 -7.91 15.57
C LEU A 137 4.39 -7.63 15.50
N ASP A 138 3.88 -6.71 16.30
CA ASP A 138 2.46 -6.32 16.26
C ASP A 138 2.15 -5.51 15.00
N GLY A 139 3.08 -4.68 14.56
CA GLY A 139 2.96 -3.93 13.30
C GLY A 139 2.92 -4.82 12.07
N VAL A 140 3.71 -5.88 12.02
CA VAL A 140 3.65 -6.89 10.95
C VAL A 140 2.32 -7.63 10.99
N GLY A 141 1.86 -8.02 12.18
CA GLY A 141 0.54 -8.61 12.38
C GLY A 141 -0.58 -7.71 11.84
N TYR A 142 -0.54 -6.43 12.19
CA TYR A 142 -1.51 -5.46 11.69
C TYR A 142 -1.50 -5.31 10.16
N VAL A 143 -0.34 -5.28 9.52
CA VAL A 143 -0.25 -5.28 8.04
C VAL A 143 -0.87 -6.55 7.45
N ILE A 144 -0.60 -7.72 8.07
CA ILE A 144 -1.18 -8.99 7.65
C ILE A 144 -2.71 -8.98 7.80
N ASP A 145 -3.23 -8.49 8.93
CA ASP A 145 -4.67 -8.39 9.17
C ASP A 145 -5.37 -7.50 8.13
N LEU A 146 -4.75 -6.37 7.76
CA LEU A 146 -5.25 -5.49 6.71
C LEU A 146 -5.25 -6.21 5.34
N LEU A 147 -4.21 -6.97 5.02
CA LEU A 147 -4.14 -7.74 3.77
C LEU A 147 -5.21 -8.82 3.73
N VAL A 148 -5.43 -9.55 4.83
CA VAL A 148 -6.43 -10.62 4.92
C VAL A 148 -7.85 -10.06 4.87
N SER A 149 -8.08 -8.86 5.42
CA SER A 149 -9.39 -8.18 5.39
C SER A 149 -9.69 -7.44 4.09
N ASP A 150 -8.84 -7.56 3.06
CA ASP A 150 -8.96 -6.85 1.76
C ASP A 150 -9.07 -5.32 1.94
N ALA A 151 -8.30 -4.78 2.89
CA ALA A 151 -8.28 -3.35 3.17
C ALA A 151 -7.74 -2.55 1.97
N PRO A 152 -8.13 -1.27 1.81
CA PRO A 152 -7.62 -0.42 0.74
C PRO A 152 -6.09 -0.35 0.74
N LEU A 153 -5.48 -0.41 -0.46
CA LEU A 153 -4.02 -0.38 -0.60
C LEU A 153 -3.34 0.78 0.14
N PRO A 154 -3.85 2.03 0.13
CA PRO A 154 -3.26 3.12 0.90
C PRO A 154 -3.16 2.82 2.40
N ASP A 155 -4.15 2.15 2.97
CA ASP A 155 -4.17 1.80 4.41
C ASP A 155 -3.11 0.75 4.72
N VAL A 156 -3.00 -0.28 3.87
CA VAL A 156 -1.97 -1.32 4.00
C VAL A 156 -0.56 -0.72 3.87
N LEU A 157 -0.35 0.17 2.90
CA LEU A 157 0.94 0.86 2.72
C LEU A 157 1.25 1.79 3.90
N GLY A 158 0.25 2.51 4.43
CA GLY A 158 0.39 3.32 5.64
C GLY A 158 0.83 2.48 6.84
N ALA A 159 0.23 1.31 7.01
CA ALA A 159 0.63 0.35 8.04
C ALA A 159 2.07 -0.16 7.84
N CYS A 160 2.51 -0.39 6.59
CA CYS A 160 3.92 -0.70 6.31
C CYS A 160 4.85 0.44 6.74
N GLY A 161 4.47 1.69 6.49
CA GLY A 161 5.21 2.88 6.94
C GLY A 161 5.33 2.96 8.46
N SER A 162 4.30 2.55 9.20
CA SER A 162 4.28 2.57 10.67
C SER A 162 5.28 1.60 11.33
N LEU A 163 5.90 0.70 10.56
CA LEU A 163 6.98 -0.15 11.05
C LEU A 163 8.28 0.65 11.29
N VAL A 164 8.41 1.81 10.66
CA VAL A 164 9.52 2.72 10.96
C VAL A 164 9.30 3.28 12.37
N PRO A 165 10.27 3.14 13.28
CA PRO A 165 10.11 3.62 14.64
C PRO A 165 9.89 5.13 14.69
N VAL A 166 8.91 5.58 15.48
CA VAL A 166 8.51 6.99 15.58
C VAL A 166 9.67 7.93 16.00
N TYR A 167 10.65 7.42 16.78
CA TYR A 167 11.82 8.20 17.14
C TYR A 167 12.75 8.51 15.96
N LEU A 168 12.73 7.69 14.89
CA LEU A 168 13.47 7.97 13.68
C LEU A 168 12.77 9.05 12.85
N GLY A 169 11.47 8.98 12.82
CA GLY A 169 10.66 9.84 11.99
C GLY A 169 9.33 9.21 11.63
N GLU A 170 8.76 9.67 10.57
CA GLU A 170 7.48 9.16 10.05
C GLU A 170 7.67 8.73 8.61
N ALA A 171 7.06 7.61 8.25
CA ALA A 171 7.22 7.07 6.93
C ALA A 171 5.91 7.01 6.16
N ALA A 172 6.03 7.27 4.86
CA ALA A 172 5.02 6.97 3.86
C ALA A 172 5.57 5.95 2.86
N VAL A 173 4.70 5.11 2.33
CA VAL A 173 5.05 4.17 1.27
C VAL A 173 4.34 4.56 0.00
N VAL A 174 5.07 4.70 -1.07
CA VAL A 174 4.56 4.95 -2.42
C VAL A 174 4.67 3.67 -3.23
N ALA A 175 3.57 3.22 -3.80
CA ALA A 175 3.53 2.07 -4.69
C ALA A 175 3.23 2.50 -6.13
N LEU A 176 3.87 1.87 -7.11
CA LEU A 176 3.52 2.00 -8.53
C LEU A 176 2.59 0.85 -8.92
N VAL A 177 1.33 1.17 -9.21
CA VAL A 177 0.32 0.22 -9.65
C VAL A 177 -0.28 0.71 -10.96
N ASP A 178 -0.15 -0.07 -12.01
CA ASP A 178 -0.65 0.25 -13.38
C ASP A 178 -0.17 1.61 -13.94
N GLY A 179 1.02 2.06 -13.50
CA GLY A 179 1.60 3.35 -13.91
C GLY A 179 1.24 4.52 -13.00
N ASP A 180 0.29 4.34 -12.11
CA ASP A 180 -0.12 5.34 -11.13
C ASP A 180 0.60 5.16 -9.79
N ALA A 181 0.88 6.27 -9.12
CA ALA A 181 1.48 6.26 -7.79
C ALA A 181 0.38 6.28 -6.72
N VAL A 182 0.32 5.21 -5.93
CA VAL A 182 -0.55 5.11 -4.76
C VAL A 182 0.26 5.38 -3.51
N VAL A 183 -0.15 6.36 -2.71
CA VAL A 183 0.55 6.75 -1.49
C VAL A 183 -0.22 6.26 -0.27
N GLY A 184 0.46 5.54 0.60
CA GLY A 184 -0.02 5.15 1.92
C GLY A 184 0.79 5.84 3.01
N VAL A 185 0.10 6.50 3.92
CA VAL A 185 0.66 7.15 5.11
C VAL A 185 -0.39 7.07 6.22
N MET A 186 0.05 6.93 7.46
CA MET A 186 -0.89 6.93 8.58
C MET A 186 -1.66 8.26 8.63
N PRO A 187 -3.00 8.24 8.77
CA PRO A 187 -3.84 9.45 8.67
C PRO A 187 -3.45 10.58 9.63
N ASP A 188 -3.01 10.23 10.85
CA ASP A 188 -2.63 11.18 11.89
C ASP A 188 -1.14 11.56 11.85
N SER A 189 -0.41 11.12 10.80
CA SER A 189 1.01 11.43 10.65
C SER A 189 1.20 12.89 10.21
N PRO A 190 2.04 13.68 10.90
CA PRO A 190 2.49 15.00 10.45
C PRO A 190 3.15 14.99 9.08
N ALA A 191 3.63 13.84 8.60
CA ALA A 191 4.15 13.68 7.24
C ALA A 191 3.03 13.57 6.17
N ALA A 192 1.78 13.28 6.54
CA ALA A 192 0.70 13.08 5.58
C ALA A 192 0.51 14.25 4.59
N PRO A 193 0.51 15.54 5.02
CA PRO A 193 0.40 16.66 4.08
C PRO A 193 1.61 16.81 3.14
N LEU A 194 2.77 16.28 3.53
CA LEU A 194 3.99 16.33 2.73
C LEU A 194 4.03 15.22 1.68
N CYS A 195 3.38 14.10 1.95
CA CYS A 195 3.43 12.90 1.11
C CYS A 195 2.55 12.99 -0.14
N THR A 196 1.60 13.91 -0.19
CA THR A 196 0.74 14.15 -1.36
C THR A 196 1.45 14.88 -2.50
N ASP A 197 2.61 15.51 -2.24
CA ASP A 197 3.40 16.18 -3.25
C ASP A 197 4.34 15.18 -3.94
N GLY A 198 3.99 14.77 -5.15
CA GLY A 198 4.74 13.75 -5.89
C GLY A 198 6.12 14.17 -6.42
N ARG A 199 6.53 15.43 -6.25
CA ARG A 199 7.80 15.96 -6.80
C ARG A 199 9.03 15.31 -6.16
N TRP A 200 8.97 15.04 -4.87
CA TRP A 200 10.12 14.60 -4.08
C TRP A 200 10.47 13.10 -4.20
N TRP A 201 9.52 12.23 -4.52
CA TRP A 201 9.78 10.79 -4.68
C TRP A 201 9.90 10.34 -6.13
N ARG A 202 9.50 11.18 -7.09
CA ARG A 202 9.46 10.84 -8.54
C ARG A 202 10.82 10.41 -9.07
N ASP A 203 11.89 11.11 -8.72
CA ASP A 203 13.23 10.80 -9.18
C ASP A 203 13.75 9.47 -8.63
N THR A 204 13.40 9.13 -7.37
CA THR A 204 13.74 7.84 -6.77
C THR A 204 13.02 6.69 -7.47
N LEU A 205 11.77 6.89 -7.87
CA LEU A 205 11.04 5.91 -8.67
C LEU A 205 11.62 5.75 -10.08
N ALA A 206 12.12 6.85 -10.67
CA ALA A 206 12.65 6.83 -12.03
C ALA A 206 14.01 6.16 -12.16
N ASP A 207 14.93 6.36 -11.19
CA ASP A 207 16.31 5.90 -11.31
C ASP A 207 16.73 4.88 -10.24
N GLY A 208 15.87 4.59 -9.25
CA GLY A 208 16.11 3.60 -8.20
C GLY A 208 17.20 3.97 -7.21
N LYS A 209 17.62 5.24 -7.14
CA LYS A 209 18.68 5.65 -6.22
C LYS A 209 18.12 6.09 -4.88
N ILE A 210 18.85 5.71 -3.82
CA ILE A 210 18.61 6.22 -2.46
C ILE A 210 18.95 7.71 -2.45
N ARG A 211 18.05 8.52 -1.87
CA ARG A 211 18.24 9.94 -1.62
C ARG A 211 18.06 10.23 -0.14
N ALA A 212 19.00 10.97 0.41
CA ALA A 212 18.99 11.38 1.81
C ALA A 212 19.53 12.83 1.92
N PRO A 213 18.79 13.81 1.38
CA PRO A 213 19.24 15.19 1.41
C PRO A 213 19.29 15.72 2.83
N HIS A 214 20.43 16.28 3.23
CA HIS A 214 20.55 17.04 4.48
C HIS A 214 19.79 18.35 4.35
N ASP A 215 19.03 18.70 5.41
CA ASP A 215 18.32 19.98 5.52
C ASP A 215 17.42 20.35 4.32
N PHE A 216 16.91 19.33 3.62
CA PHE A 216 16.04 19.50 2.45
C PHE A 216 16.65 20.31 1.29
N ALA A 217 18.00 20.31 1.15
CA ALA A 217 18.72 21.13 0.17
C ALA A 217 18.26 20.91 -1.28
N ASP A 218 17.77 19.70 -1.60
CA ASP A 218 17.32 19.32 -2.94
C ASP A 218 15.78 19.38 -3.10
N PHE A 219 15.07 19.88 -2.08
CA PHE A 219 13.62 19.97 -2.11
C PHE A 219 13.15 21.32 -2.66
N PRO A 220 11.96 21.39 -3.28
CA PRO A 220 11.29 22.66 -3.54
C PRO A 220 11.12 23.46 -2.25
N ASP A 221 11.38 24.77 -2.31
CA ASP A 221 11.38 25.66 -1.14
C ASP A 221 10.08 25.55 -0.31
N ASP A 222 8.93 25.51 -0.98
CA ASP A 222 7.62 25.38 -0.32
C ASP A 222 7.42 24.05 0.42
N LEU A 223 8.01 22.97 -0.08
CA LEU A 223 7.98 21.67 0.57
C LEU A 223 8.96 21.60 1.74
N ALA A 224 10.16 22.13 1.55
CA ALA A 224 11.18 22.24 2.58
C ALA A 224 10.67 23.05 3.78
N ASP A 225 10.00 24.20 3.54
CA ASP A 225 9.44 25.04 4.58
C ASP A 225 8.31 24.33 5.35
N ARG A 226 7.42 23.62 4.66
CA ARG A 226 6.38 22.80 5.30
C ARG A 226 6.97 21.67 6.15
N ALA A 227 8.03 21.02 5.66
CA ALA A 227 8.72 19.96 6.40
C ALA A 227 9.38 20.50 7.68
N ARG A 228 10.06 21.65 7.59
CA ARG A 228 10.65 22.33 8.77
C ARG A 228 9.57 22.78 9.76
N ALA A 229 8.44 23.29 9.30
CA ALA A 229 7.31 23.67 10.15
C ALA A 229 6.70 22.43 10.88
N ALA A 230 6.76 21.25 10.31
CA ALA A 230 6.38 19.99 10.93
C ALA A 230 7.50 19.36 11.78
N HIS A 231 8.57 20.13 12.07
CA HIS A 231 9.72 19.72 12.89
C HIS A 231 10.54 18.54 12.31
N PHE A 232 10.50 18.32 11.01
CA PHE A 232 11.42 17.41 10.33
C PHE A 232 12.73 18.14 9.97
N ARG A 233 13.85 17.40 9.91
CA ARG A 233 15.19 17.92 9.61
C ARG A 233 15.72 17.43 8.26
N SER A 234 15.32 16.23 7.88
CA SER A 234 15.69 15.63 6.61
C SER A 234 14.65 14.63 6.15
N ALA A 235 14.79 14.10 4.96
CA ALA A 235 13.97 12.99 4.47
C ALA A 235 14.84 12.00 3.73
N TRP A 236 14.54 10.71 3.90
CA TRP A 236 15.17 9.63 3.16
C TRP A 236 14.17 9.02 2.19
N MET A 237 14.56 8.91 0.93
CA MET A 237 13.81 8.21 -0.10
C MET A 237 14.53 6.92 -0.47
N LEU A 238 13.88 5.80 -0.19
CA LEU A 238 14.44 4.47 -0.34
C LEU A 238 13.62 3.72 -1.40
N PRO A 239 14.22 3.27 -2.52
CA PRO A 239 13.48 2.54 -3.54
C PRO A 239 13.02 1.19 -3.00
N VAL A 240 11.78 0.83 -3.31
CA VAL A 240 11.25 -0.52 -3.11
C VAL A 240 11.46 -1.28 -4.41
N VAL A 241 12.27 -2.31 -4.34
CA VAL A 241 12.69 -3.11 -5.51
C VAL A 241 12.06 -4.48 -5.43
N GLU A 242 11.52 -4.97 -6.53
CA GLU A 242 11.03 -6.34 -6.64
C GLU A 242 12.20 -7.32 -6.70
N PRO A 243 12.27 -8.32 -5.79
CA PRO A 243 13.44 -9.20 -5.70
C PRO A 243 13.71 -10.05 -6.95
N SER A 244 12.65 -10.38 -7.71
CA SER A 244 12.74 -11.26 -8.88
C SER A 244 13.17 -10.53 -10.16
N THR A 245 12.69 -9.32 -10.37
CA THR A 245 12.90 -8.53 -11.60
C THR A 245 13.93 -7.42 -11.45
N HIS A 246 14.27 -7.03 -10.21
CA HIS A 246 15.07 -5.87 -9.86
C HIS A 246 14.44 -4.54 -10.34
N GLU A 247 13.15 -4.54 -10.64
CA GLU A 247 12.39 -3.36 -11.01
C GLU A 247 12.04 -2.52 -9.77
N VAL A 248 12.11 -1.20 -9.89
CA VAL A 248 11.61 -0.28 -8.85
C VAL A 248 10.09 -0.25 -8.91
N ILE A 249 9.45 -0.77 -7.87
CA ILE A 249 7.99 -0.92 -7.78
C ILE A 249 7.37 0.06 -6.79
N GLY A 250 8.18 0.86 -6.10
CA GLY A 250 7.72 1.83 -5.13
C GLY A 250 8.86 2.57 -4.45
N CYS A 251 8.53 3.35 -3.44
CA CYS A 251 9.47 4.10 -2.61
C CYS A 251 8.98 4.17 -1.17
N VAL A 252 9.86 4.00 -0.21
CA VAL A 252 9.62 4.34 1.20
C VAL A 252 10.25 5.70 1.47
N ALA A 253 9.43 6.64 1.89
CA ALA A 253 9.86 7.96 2.33
C ALA A 253 9.86 8.03 3.84
N VAL A 254 10.98 8.36 4.45
CA VAL A 254 11.11 8.54 5.89
C VAL A 254 11.44 10.00 6.17
N TRP A 255 10.51 10.72 6.82
CA TRP A 255 10.69 12.10 7.27
C TRP A 255 11.35 12.07 8.64
N VAL A 256 12.59 12.51 8.74
CA VAL A 256 13.47 12.32 9.90
C VAL A 256 13.48 13.56 10.78
N ARG A 257 13.32 13.38 12.10
CA ARG A 257 13.28 14.47 13.11
C ARG A 257 14.63 14.74 13.76
N VAL A 258 15.58 13.84 13.62
CA VAL A 258 16.89 13.89 14.29
C VAL A 258 18.01 13.73 13.27
N ASP A 259 19.16 14.31 13.55
CA ASP A 259 20.35 14.06 12.72
C ASP A 259 20.87 12.67 13.08
N LEU A 260 20.54 11.69 12.24
CA LEU A 260 20.91 10.31 12.44
C LEU A 260 21.80 9.86 11.28
N GLU A 261 22.92 9.28 11.62
CA GLU A 261 23.61 8.38 10.70
C GLU A 261 22.86 7.03 10.69
N LEU A 262 22.76 6.41 9.51
CA LEU A 262 22.22 5.07 9.34
C LEU A 262 23.08 4.10 10.18
N ASN A 263 22.53 3.61 11.28
CA ASN A 263 23.19 2.61 12.12
C ASN A 263 22.48 1.25 11.98
N ILE A 264 23.08 0.20 12.56
CA ILE A 264 22.59 -1.19 12.44
C ILE A 264 21.12 -1.33 12.89
N GLY A 265 20.68 -0.59 13.89
CA GLY A 265 19.30 -0.67 14.39
C GLY A 265 18.29 0.00 13.46
N THR A 266 18.63 1.19 12.94
CA THR A 266 17.84 1.90 11.93
C THR A 266 17.77 1.11 10.64
N ASP A 267 18.88 0.50 10.23
CA ASP A 267 18.99 -0.36 9.05
C ASP A 267 18.03 -1.57 9.14
N HIS A 268 17.91 -2.22 10.32
CA HIS A 268 17.01 -3.36 10.46
C HIS A 268 15.53 -2.99 10.26
N ALA A 269 15.04 -1.94 10.90
CA ALA A 269 13.65 -1.48 10.78
C ALA A 269 13.32 -1.04 9.34
N LEU A 270 14.22 -0.28 8.72
CA LEU A 270 14.07 0.15 7.33
C LEU A 270 14.07 -1.03 6.36
N ARG A 271 14.96 -2.00 6.54
CA ARG A 271 14.97 -3.23 5.71
C ARG A 271 13.69 -4.04 5.88
N GLN A 272 13.14 -4.11 7.09
CA GLN A 272 11.87 -4.81 7.34
C GLN A 272 10.73 -4.09 6.64
N THR A 273 10.63 -2.77 6.76
CA THR A 273 9.64 -1.95 6.06
C THR A 273 9.75 -2.12 4.55
N LEU A 274 10.97 -2.03 3.98
CA LEU A 274 11.20 -2.21 2.55
C LEU A 274 10.80 -3.60 2.07
N ARG A 275 11.14 -4.66 2.81
CA ARG A 275 10.77 -6.04 2.45
C ARG A 275 9.26 -6.25 2.46
N LEU A 276 8.60 -5.76 3.51
CA LEU A 276 7.15 -5.93 3.62
C LEU A 276 6.42 -5.08 2.56
N SER A 277 6.86 -3.86 2.34
CA SER A 277 6.35 -3.02 1.25
C SER A 277 6.53 -3.69 -0.12
N SER A 278 7.69 -4.29 -0.37
CA SER A 278 7.94 -5.03 -1.62
C SER A 278 6.98 -6.21 -1.80
N LEU A 279 6.71 -6.97 -0.75
CA LEU A 279 5.74 -8.08 -0.79
C LEU A 279 4.32 -7.58 -1.06
N VAL A 280 3.88 -6.54 -0.34
CA VAL A 280 2.54 -5.95 -0.49
C VAL A 280 2.33 -5.41 -1.91
N ILE A 281 3.26 -4.59 -2.38
CA ILE A 281 3.18 -3.98 -3.71
C ILE A 281 3.25 -5.04 -4.81
N GLY A 282 4.16 -6.00 -4.69
CA GLY A 282 4.31 -7.10 -5.63
C GLY A 282 3.06 -7.97 -5.72
N GLU A 283 2.41 -8.27 -4.59
CA GLU A 283 1.17 -9.03 -4.57
C GLU A 283 0.01 -8.26 -5.21
N GLN A 284 -0.11 -6.97 -4.90
CA GLN A 284 -1.13 -6.11 -5.52
C GLN A 284 -0.94 -6.01 -7.04
N ARG A 285 0.29 -5.80 -7.51
CA ARG A 285 0.60 -5.76 -8.96
C ARG A 285 0.25 -7.09 -9.63
N ARG A 286 0.58 -8.24 -9.02
CA ARG A 286 0.19 -9.57 -9.54
C ARG A 286 -1.31 -9.73 -9.59
N HIS A 287 -2.01 -9.34 -8.52
CA HIS A 287 -3.47 -9.42 -8.47
C HIS A 287 -4.14 -8.53 -9.52
N HIS A 288 -3.63 -7.31 -9.73
CA HIS A 288 -4.08 -6.43 -10.80
C HIS A 288 -3.78 -7.02 -12.18
N ALA A 289 -2.58 -7.57 -12.41
CA ALA A 289 -2.23 -8.22 -13.68
C ALA A 289 -3.17 -9.39 -14.00
N LEU A 290 -3.40 -10.29 -13.02
CA LEU A 290 -4.34 -11.41 -13.18
C LEU A 290 -5.78 -10.92 -13.43
N ARG A 291 -6.22 -9.87 -12.72
CA ARG A 291 -7.54 -9.27 -12.98
C ARG A 291 -7.64 -8.68 -14.38
N ARG A 292 -6.58 -8.03 -14.87
CA ARG A 292 -6.52 -7.50 -16.24
C ARG A 292 -6.54 -8.63 -17.26
N GLU A 293 -5.69 -9.65 -17.13
CA GLU A 293 -5.70 -10.83 -18.00
C GLU A 293 -7.06 -11.52 -18.04
N ALA A 294 -7.76 -11.58 -16.88
CA ALA A 294 -9.09 -12.18 -16.80
C ALA A 294 -10.18 -11.39 -17.55
N VAL A 295 -9.98 -10.10 -17.84
CA VAL A 295 -11.00 -9.22 -18.46
C VAL A 295 -10.56 -8.57 -19.77
N THR A 296 -9.31 -8.71 -20.21
CA THR A 296 -8.81 -8.17 -21.48
C THR A 296 -8.60 -9.26 -22.52
N ASP A 297 -8.75 -8.91 -23.80
CA ASP A 297 -8.36 -9.77 -24.92
C ASP A 297 -6.85 -9.62 -25.16
N PRO A 298 -6.07 -10.70 -25.14
CA PRO A 298 -4.60 -10.63 -25.20
C PRO A 298 -4.06 -10.14 -26.55
N LEU A 299 -4.84 -10.25 -27.63
CA LEU A 299 -4.42 -9.78 -28.95
C LEU A 299 -4.62 -8.28 -29.13
N THR A 300 -5.77 -7.79 -28.70
CA THR A 300 -6.24 -6.43 -29.03
C THR A 300 -6.16 -5.45 -27.85
N GLY A 301 -6.01 -5.95 -26.62
CA GLY A 301 -5.95 -5.11 -25.41
C GLY A 301 -7.30 -4.52 -24.97
N VAL A 302 -8.38 -4.66 -25.72
CA VAL A 302 -9.74 -4.27 -25.29
C VAL A 302 -10.32 -5.34 -24.35
N GLY A 303 -11.50 -5.09 -23.80
CA GLY A 303 -12.18 -6.07 -22.94
C GLY A 303 -12.41 -7.41 -23.67
N ASN A 304 -12.48 -8.49 -22.91
CA ASN A 304 -12.87 -9.81 -23.40
C ASN A 304 -14.32 -10.13 -23.01
N ARG A 305 -14.80 -11.32 -23.35
CA ARG A 305 -16.18 -11.78 -23.02
C ARG A 305 -16.48 -11.71 -21.50
N SER A 306 -15.47 -11.88 -20.62
CA SER A 306 -15.64 -11.75 -19.17
C SER A 306 -15.87 -10.30 -18.76
N ALA A 307 -15.23 -9.34 -19.42
CA ALA A 307 -15.49 -7.92 -19.21
C ALA A 307 -16.93 -7.54 -19.55
N LEU A 308 -17.44 -8.02 -20.70
CA LEU A 308 -18.84 -7.83 -21.07
C LEU A 308 -19.77 -8.37 -19.98
N ARG A 309 -19.57 -9.62 -19.57
CA ARG A 309 -20.40 -10.25 -18.53
C ARG A 309 -20.40 -9.45 -17.23
N ARG A 310 -19.23 -9.04 -16.74
CA ARG A 310 -19.11 -8.20 -15.52
C ARG A 310 -19.87 -6.88 -15.64
N ARG A 311 -19.78 -6.22 -16.82
CA ARG A 311 -20.49 -4.95 -17.06
C ARG A 311 -22.03 -5.15 -17.07
N LEU A 312 -22.50 -6.26 -17.62
CA LEU A 312 -23.91 -6.64 -17.59
C LEU A 312 -24.40 -6.97 -16.17
N ASP A 313 -23.61 -7.74 -15.42
CA ASP A 313 -23.95 -8.14 -14.04
C ASP A 313 -23.96 -6.95 -13.06
N ALA A 314 -23.13 -5.93 -13.31
CA ALA A 314 -23.06 -4.71 -12.48
C ALA A 314 -24.15 -3.68 -12.82
N ALA A 315 -24.86 -3.82 -13.92
CA ALA A 315 -25.83 -2.84 -14.37
C ALA A 315 -27.13 -2.90 -13.55
N THR A 316 -27.57 -1.73 -13.08
CA THR A 316 -28.81 -1.57 -12.31
C THR A 316 -30.00 -1.12 -13.16
N GLY A 317 -29.74 -0.73 -14.42
CA GLY A 317 -30.72 -0.21 -15.35
C GLY A 317 -30.61 -0.78 -16.75
N ALA A 318 -31.35 -0.21 -17.69
CA ALA A 318 -31.26 -0.58 -19.11
C ALA A 318 -29.90 -0.15 -19.68
N LEU A 319 -29.27 -1.03 -20.43
CA LEU A 319 -28.02 -0.79 -21.15
C LEU A 319 -28.26 -0.68 -22.65
N THR A 320 -27.36 0.00 -23.32
CA THR A 320 -27.26 -0.01 -24.78
C THR A 320 -26.01 -0.78 -25.19
N VAL A 321 -26.18 -1.78 -26.05
CA VAL A 321 -25.09 -2.63 -26.55
C VAL A 321 -25.12 -2.59 -28.07
N ALA A 322 -23.94 -2.39 -28.68
CA ALA A 322 -23.74 -2.57 -30.11
C ALA A 322 -22.83 -3.79 -30.34
N PHE A 323 -23.25 -4.72 -31.18
CA PHE A 323 -22.40 -5.76 -31.74
C PHE A 323 -21.84 -5.34 -33.10
N VAL A 324 -20.56 -5.59 -33.29
CA VAL A 324 -19.79 -5.23 -34.48
C VAL A 324 -19.11 -6.48 -34.99
N ASP A 325 -19.27 -6.79 -36.27
CA ASP A 325 -18.66 -7.93 -36.91
C ASP A 325 -17.98 -7.47 -38.23
N LEU A 326 -16.75 -7.88 -38.44
CA LEU A 326 -15.96 -7.47 -39.58
C LEU A 326 -16.38 -8.30 -40.83
N ASP A 327 -16.95 -7.62 -41.81
CA ASP A 327 -17.41 -8.26 -43.03
C ASP A 327 -16.20 -8.81 -43.81
N ASP A 328 -16.30 -10.08 -44.26
CA ASP A 328 -15.30 -10.79 -45.07
C ASP A 328 -13.88 -10.88 -44.46
N PHE A 329 -13.74 -10.79 -43.10
CA PHE A 329 -12.44 -10.86 -42.41
C PHE A 329 -11.66 -12.15 -42.77
N LYS A 330 -12.37 -13.26 -42.98
CA LYS A 330 -11.74 -14.50 -43.42
C LYS A 330 -10.96 -14.34 -44.74
N ALA A 331 -11.46 -13.54 -45.67
CA ALA A 331 -10.77 -13.28 -46.95
C ALA A 331 -9.44 -12.51 -46.72
N VAL A 332 -9.35 -11.69 -45.71
CA VAL A 332 -8.08 -11.03 -45.30
C VAL A 332 -7.08 -12.08 -44.85
N ASN A 333 -7.48 -13.00 -43.98
CA ASN A 333 -6.62 -14.09 -43.50
C ASN A 333 -6.19 -15.01 -44.65
N ASP A 334 -7.12 -15.38 -45.53
CA ASP A 334 -6.85 -16.28 -46.65
C ASP A 334 -5.91 -15.63 -47.70
N THR A 335 -5.94 -14.30 -47.83
CA THR A 335 -5.13 -13.55 -48.82
C THR A 335 -3.76 -13.14 -48.27
N TYR A 336 -3.69 -12.68 -47.01
CA TYR A 336 -2.50 -12.03 -46.44
C TYR A 336 -1.92 -12.77 -45.25
N GLY A 337 -2.52 -13.89 -44.82
CA GLY A 337 -2.09 -14.66 -43.65
C GLY A 337 -2.64 -14.16 -42.31
N HIS A 338 -2.51 -15.00 -41.31
CA HIS A 338 -3.06 -14.72 -39.97
C HIS A 338 -2.40 -13.52 -39.26
N ASP A 339 -1.12 -13.27 -39.48
CA ASP A 339 -0.41 -12.11 -38.90
C ASP A 339 -0.98 -10.78 -39.43
N ALA A 340 -1.40 -10.75 -40.70
CA ALA A 340 -2.10 -9.60 -41.27
C ALA A 340 -3.50 -9.43 -40.66
N GLY A 341 -4.23 -10.53 -40.45
CA GLY A 341 -5.51 -10.52 -39.76
C GLY A 341 -5.38 -10.01 -38.31
N ASP A 342 -4.37 -10.46 -37.58
CA ASP A 342 -4.06 -9.98 -36.23
C ASP A 342 -3.77 -8.48 -36.21
N THR A 343 -3.05 -7.97 -37.22
CA THR A 343 -2.79 -6.53 -37.38
C THR A 343 -4.07 -5.76 -37.62
N VAL A 344 -4.97 -6.27 -38.46
CA VAL A 344 -6.30 -5.67 -38.67
C VAL A 344 -7.11 -5.63 -37.37
N LEU A 345 -7.13 -6.73 -36.63
CA LEU A 345 -7.88 -6.79 -35.37
C LEU A 345 -7.35 -5.79 -34.31
N ARG A 346 -6.03 -5.63 -34.17
CA ARG A 346 -5.42 -4.64 -33.28
C ARG A 346 -5.78 -3.22 -33.71
N GLU A 347 -5.68 -2.93 -34.98
CA GLU A 347 -5.99 -1.60 -35.51
C GLU A 347 -7.47 -1.25 -35.35
N VAL A 348 -8.37 -2.18 -35.66
CA VAL A 348 -9.82 -2.01 -35.47
C VAL A 348 -10.15 -1.79 -34.01
N ALA A 349 -9.59 -2.58 -33.08
CA ALA A 349 -9.82 -2.43 -31.66
C ALA A 349 -9.38 -1.03 -31.15
N GLY A 350 -8.19 -0.56 -31.57
CA GLY A 350 -7.71 0.79 -31.25
C GLY A 350 -8.64 1.90 -31.77
N ARG A 351 -9.12 1.76 -33.00
CA ARG A 351 -10.05 2.72 -33.62
C ARG A 351 -11.41 2.72 -32.94
N LEU A 352 -11.93 1.54 -32.56
CA LEU A 352 -13.16 1.42 -31.79
C LEU A 352 -13.01 2.13 -30.42
N GLY A 353 -11.89 1.91 -29.72
CA GLY A 353 -11.59 2.60 -28.46
C GLY A 353 -11.53 4.12 -28.62
N ALA A 354 -10.88 4.62 -29.67
CA ALA A 354 -10.83 6.05 -29.98
C ALA A 354 -12.17 6.66 -30.42
N ALA A 355 -13.06 5.83 -30.96
CA ALA A 355 -14.38 6.27 -31.43
C ALA A 355 -15.45 6.34 -30.33
N VAL A 356 -15.21 5.82 -29.15
CA VAL A 356 -16.14 5.80 -28.02
C VAL A 356 -15.65 6.69 -26.87
N ARG A 357 -16.44 6.87 -25.83
CA ARG A 357 -16.08 7.63 -24.64
C ARG A 357 -15.26 6.75 -23.67
N GLU A 358 -14.59 7.38 -22.74
CA GLU A 358 -13.81 6.69 -21.69
C GLU A 358 -14.67 5.74 -20.83
N ASP A 359 -15.93 6.10 -20.58
CA ASP A 359 -16.88 5.29 -19.81
C ASP A 359 -17.57 4.19 -20.63
N ASP A 360 -17.37 4.16 -21.94
CA ASP A 360 -17.88 3.09 -22.80
C ASP A 360 -16.90 1.91 -22.80
N LEU A 361 -17.41 0.70 -22.84
CA LEU A 361 -16.60 -0.52 -22.85
C LEU A 361 -16.56 -1.15 -24.24
N VAL A 362 -15.38 -1.22 -24.84
CA VAL A 362 -15.14 -2.00 -26.06
C VAL A 362 -14.66 -3.40 -25.68
N VAL A 363 -15.24 -4.42 -26.29
CA VAL A 363 -14.98 -5.85 -26.02
C VAL A 363 -14.75 -6.60 -27.31
N ARG A 364 -13.80 -7.53 -27.33
CA ARG A 364 -13.69 -8.55 -28.38
C ARG A 364 -14.29 -9.86 -27.88
N LEU A 365 -15.29 -10.39 -28.60
CA LEU A 365 -16.00 -11.61 -28.21
C LEU A 365 -15.29 -12.87 -28.70
N GLY A 366 -14.49 -12.76 -29.75
CA GLY A 366 -13.71 -13.81 -30.38
C GLY A 366 -13.70 -13.66 -31.90
N GLY A 367 -12.67 -14.19 -32.56
CA GLY A 367 -12.56 -14.03 -34.03
C GLY A 367 -12.55 -12.56 -34.47
N ASP A 368 -13.52 -12.18 -35.26
CA ASP A 368 -13.76 -10.87 -35.86
C ASP A 368 -14.95 -10.11 -35.20
N GLU A 369 -15.47 -10.62 -34.09
CA GLU A 369 -16.63 -10.06 -33.40
C GLU A 369 -16.23 -9.16 -32.24
N PHE A 370 -16.77 -7.94 -32.21
CA PHE A 370 -16.63 -6.97 -31.13
C PHE A 370 -17.99 -6.60 -30.55
N ALA A 371 -17.98 -6.10 -29.31
CA ALA A 371 -19.13 -5.48 -28.69
C ALA A 371 -18.74 -4.13 -28.07
N ILE A 372 -19.67 -3.21 -28.04
CA ILE A 372 -19.53 -1.92 -27.36
C ILE A 372 -20.68 -1.81 -26.37
N VAL A 373 -20.39 -1.64 -25.09
CA VAL A 373 -21.40 -1.33 -24.07
C VAL A 373 -21.27 0.14 -23.76
N PHE A 374 -22.31 0.89 -24.10
CA PHE A 374 -22.33 2.32 -23.85
C PHE A 374 -22.60 2.64 -22.38
N ALA A 375 -22.07 3.77 -21.92
CA ALA A 375 -22.29 4.27 -20.58
C ALA A 375 -23.78 4.47 -20.27
N ASP A 376 -24.15 4.33 -19.01
CA ASP A 376 -25.52 4.46 -18.55
C ASP A 376 -26.10 5.84 -18.90
N GLY A 377 -27.36 5.87 -19.35
CA GLY A 377 -28.03 7.11 -19.71
C GLY A 377 -27.67 7.68 -21.08
N THR A 378 -26.97 6.94 -21.97
CA THR A 378 -26.70 7.38 -23.33
C THR A 378 -28.03 7.55 -24.08
N PRO A 379 -28.38 8.77 -24.56
CA PRO A 379 -29.66 8.98 -25.25
C PRO A 379 -29.77 8.20 -26.55
N ALA A 380 -30.93 7.64 -26.85
CA ALA A 380 -31.17 6.88 -28.08
C ALA A 380 -30.81 7.66 -29.37
N VAL A 381 -31.03 8.99 -29.37
CA VAL A 381 -30.65 9.86 -30.50
C VAL A 381 -29.14 9.94 -30.72
N ALA A 382 -28.32 9.75 -29.66
CA ALA A 382 -26.87 9.73 -29.77
C ALA A 382 -26.32 8.40 -30.31
N ILE A 383 -27.09 7.32 -30.20
CA ILE A 383 -26.67 5.97 -30.60
C ILE A 383 -26.43 5.89 -32.09
N ASP A 384 -27.35 6.42 -32.92
CA ASP A 384 -27.19 6.41 -34.38
C ASP A 384 -25.91 7.16 -34.81
N SER A 385 -25.64 8.30 -34.17
CA SER A 385 -24.40 9.05 -34.42
C SER A 385 -23.15 8.28 -33.98
N LEU A 386 -23.21 7.57 -32.85
CA LEU A 386 -22.13 6.74 -32.36
C LEU A 386 -21.87 5.55 -33.29
N VAL A 387 -22.92 4.89 -33.77
CA VAL A 387 -22.83 3.79 -34.75
C VAL A 387 -22.18 4.25 -36.03
N GLN A 388 -22.58 5.40 -36.58
CA GLN A 388 -21.96 5.96 -37.80
C GLN A 388 -20.48 6.29 -37.56
N ARG A 389 -20.12 6.79 -36.38
CA ARG A 389 -18.73 7.07 -36.01
C ARG A 389 -17.91 5.76 -35.92
N VAL A 390 -18.47 4.71 -35.30
CA VAL A 390 -17.86 3.38 -35.21
C VAL A 390 -17.65 2.79 -36.61
N LEU A 391 -18.65 2.78 -37.48
CA LEU A 391 -18.54 2.30 -38.87
C LEU A 391 -17.47 3.08 -39.63
N GLY A 392 -17.52 4.42 -39.57
CA GLY A 392 -16.52 5.27 -40.22
C GLY A 392 -15.09 5.04 -39.73
N ALA A 393 -14.91 4.71 -38.43
CA ALA A 393 -13.58 4.37 -37.92
C ALA A 393 -13.04 3.03 -38.39
N VAL A 394 -13.93 2.03 -38.57
CA VAL A 394 -13.54 0.68 -39.09
C VAL A 394 -13.26 0.70 -40.56
N GLU A 395 -14.02 1.44 -41.38
CA GLU A 395 -13.93 1.43 -42.85
C GLU A 395 -12.68 2.11 -43.42
N VAL A 396 -11.83 2.69 -42.60
CA VAL A 396 -10.52 3.22 -43.02
C VAL A 396 -9.55 2.08 -43.33
N ALA A 397 -8.89 2.13 -44.48
CA ALA A 397 -7.91 1.12 -44.89
C ALA A 397 -6.83 0.89 -43.82
N VAL A 398 -6.50 -0.37 -43.54
CA VAL A 398 -5.45 -0.78 -42.59
C VAL A 398 -4.18 -1.09 -43.40
N THR A 399 -3.06 -0.42 -43.04
CA THR A 399 -1.74 -0.74 -43.60
C THR A 399 -1.19 -2.01 -42.96
N LEU A 400 -0.89 -3.01 -43.75
CA LEU A 400 -0.33 -4.28 -43.30
C LEU A 400 1.21 -4.20 -43.20
N PRO A 401 1.85 -5.09 -42.45
CA PRO A 401 3.30 -5.06 -42.20
C PRO A 401 4.16 -5.03 -43.48
N ASP A 402 3.74 -5.72 -44.54
CA ASP A 402 4.47 -5.82 -45.82
C ASP A 402 4.08 -4.74 -46.82
N GLY A 403 3.35 -3.70 -46.41
CA GLY A 403 3.03 -2.53 -47.20
C GLY A 403 1.70 -2.53 -47.97
N PRO A 404 1.00 -3.63 -48.25
CA PRO A 404 -0.34 -3.57 -48.82
C PRO A 404 -1.36 -3.02 -47.82
N THR A 405 -2.52 -2.58 -48.32
CA THR A 405 -3.63 -2.12 -47.49
C THR A 405 -4.80 -3.08 -47.56
N ALA A 406 -5.41 -3.37 -46.39
CA ALA A 406 -6.65 -4.12 -46.30
C ALA A 406 -7.82 -3.15 -46.11
N ASN A 407 -8.86 -3.26 -46.91
CA ASN A 407 -10.11 -2.56 -46.69
C ASN A 407 -11.06 -3.47 -45.92
N VAL A 408 -11.43 -3.02 -44.73
CA VAL A 408 -12.32 -3.76 -43.84
C VAL A 408 -13.62 -3.00 -43.71
N ARG A 409 -14.76 -3.71 -43.80
CA ARG A 409 -16.08 -3.18 -43.49
C ARG A 409 -16.61 -3.87 -42.26
N ALA A 410 -17.62 -3.29 -41.64
CA ALA A 410 -18.27 -3.89 -40.48
C ALA A 410 -19.80 -3.82 -40.59
N SER A 411 -20.45 -4.84 -40.10
CA SER A 411 -21.90 -4.84 -39.80
C SER A 411 -22.11 -4.57 -38.34
N VAL A 412 -23.12 -3.75 -38.03
CA VAL A 412 -23.42 -3.34 -36.66
C VAL A 412 -24.88 -3.61 -36.33
N GLY A 413 -25.14 -4.18 -35.16
CA GLY A 413 -26.48 -4.35 -34.60
C GLY A 413 -26.56 -3.72 -33.22
N VAL A 414 -27.55 -2.88 -32.96
CA VAL A 414 -27.69 -2.16 -31.70
C VAL A 414 -29.01 -2.48 -31.03
N ALA A 415 -28.97 -2.64 -29.71
CA ALA A 415 -30.17 -2.77 -28.89
C ALA A 415 -30.02 -2.03 -27.55
N THR A 416 -31.17 -1.61 -27.03
CA THR A 416 -31.30 -1.07 -25.66
C THR A 416 -32.30 -1.92 -24.90
N GLY A 417 -31.97 -2.29 -23.67
CA GLY A 417 -32.86 -3.11 -22.85
C GLY A 417 -32.23 -3.56 -21.54
N PRO A 418 -32.95 -4.40 -20.78
CA PRO A 418 -32.42 -4.99 -19.56
C PRO A 418 -31.16 -5.84 -19.85
N PRO A 419 -30.21 -5.92 -18.88
CA PRO A 419 -28.96 -6.68 -19.08
C PRO A 419 -29.13 -8.12 -19.55
N GLY A 420 -30.19 -8.82 -19.08
CA GLY A 420 -30.48 -10.20 -19.46
C GLY A 420 -30.97 -10.40 -20.89
N GLU A 421 -31.46 -9.36 -21.57
CA GLU A 421 -32.08 -9.43 -22.90
C GLU A 421 -31.29 -8.66 -23.97
N VAL A 422 -30.58 -7.61 -23.58
CA VAL A 422 -29.96 -6.65 -24.51
C VAL A 422 -28.96 -7.30 -25.45
N VAL A 423 -28.21 -8.30 -24.97
CA VAL A 423 -27.22 -9.05 -25.76
C VAL A 423 -27.89 -9.80 -26.90
N HIS A 424 -28.96 -10.54 -26.63
CA HIS A 424 -29.69 -11.31 -27.64
C HIS A 424 -30.34 -10.38 -28.68
N ARG A 425 -30.93 -9.28 -28.22
CA ARG A 425 -31.54 -8.26 -29.10
C ARG A 425 -30.52 -7.57 -30.00
N ALA A 426 -29.30 -7.30 -29.51
CA ALA A 426 -28.23 -6.72 -30.30
C ALA A 426 -27.70 -7.72 -31.37
N ASP A 427 -27.63 -9.00 -31.04
CA ASP A 427 -27.26 -10.08 -31.98
C ASP A 427 -28.30 -10.23 -33.10
N ASP A 428 -29.58 -10.26 -32.74
CA ASP A 428 -30.68 -10.29 -33.74
C ASP A 428 -30.61 -9.06 -34.69
N ALA A 429 -30.32 -7.89 -34.18
CA ALA A 429 -30.13 -6.67 -34.96
C ALA A 429 -28.93 -6.75 -35.87
N LEU A 430 -27.81 -7.30 -35.41
CA LEU A 430 -26.62 -7.53 -36.20
C LEU A 430 -26.92 -8.52 -37.37
N TYR A 431 -27.60 -9.61 -37.06
CA TYR A 431 -28.00 -10.57 -38.07
C TYR A 431 -28.89 -9.97 -39.16
N ALA A 432 -29.87 -9.13 -38.80
CA ALA A 432 -30.72 -8.37 -39.70
C ALA A 432 -29.88 -7.42 -40.60
N SER A 433 -28.92 -6.70 -40.03
CA SER A 433 -28.00 -5.80 -40.72
C SER A 433 -27.19 -6.57 -41.81
N LYS A 434 -26.61 -7.73 -41.47
CA LYS A 434 -25.86 -8.58 -42.39
C LYS A 434 -26.74 -9.08 -43.59
N ARG A 435 -27.98 -9.46 -43.28
CA ARG A 435 -28.92 -9.91 -44.34
C ARG A 435 -29.24 -8.79 -45.33
N THR A 436 -29.49 -7.59 -44.87
CA THR A 436 -29.78 -6.41 -45.68
C THR A 436 -28.60 -6.07 -46.59
N LYS A 437 -27.38 -6.09 -46.07
CA LYS A 437 -26.17 -5.83 -46.87
C LYS A 437 -25.94 -6.88 -47.97
N ARG A 438 -26.14 -8.17 -47.66
CA ARG A 438 -26.04 -9.25 -48.65
C ARG A 438 -27.08 -9.11 -49.76
N ALA A 439 -28.29 -8.70 -49.45
CA ALA A 439 -29.34 -8.47 -50.42
C ALA A 439 -29.09 -7.23 -51.31
N ALA A 440 -28.40 -6.21 -50.81
CA ALA A 440 -28.05 -4.99 -51.56
C ALA A 440 -26.78 -5.14 -52.42
N GLY A 441 -25.93 -6.12 -52.12
CA GLY A 441 -24.69 -6.42 -52.85
C GLY A 441 -24.81 -7.51 -53.92
N SER A 442 -26.01 -8.08 -54.08
CA SER A 442 -26.39 -9.01 -55.17
C SER A 442 -27.16 -8.27 -56.23
#